data_51c23ac4de6e00cfa2e80b298aaaf913
#
_entry.id   51c23ac4de6e00cfa2e80b298aaaf913
#
_cell.length_a   1.000
_cell.length_b   1.000
_cell.length_c   1.000
_cell.angle_alpha   90.00
_cell.angle_beta   90.00
_cell.angle_gamma   90.00
#
_symmetry.space_group_name_H-M   'P 1'
#
loop_
_entity.id
_entity.type
_entity.pdbx_description
1 polymer ?
#
loop_
_entity_poly.entity_id
_entity_poly.type
_entity_poly.pdbx_seq_one_letter_code
_entity_poly.pdbx_strand_id
1 'polypeptide(L)'
;MSTDSWLPAVGFWGVWLIVPIVVDGFTAVRYLVAVIMGRAKRLPIRPVVAAPNGKWPRVTVLIPVYNSEGNLAACIQSVKRQSYPQELIEILAIDNGSKDQSFRVFCEQQQEEFRGSIHWLSTFHQGKPWALNTGIHYATGEYIINIYSDVTIHADAICNMVAAFEHDPDMIAGTGSVEIEPVASDGGFMRVVHECEFQEYYFGFNVGRRFESMARSLFTLAGAFSAFRREALLNTHLYDTSTVGEDTYMTFELQEAFPGKHVSVVTSAVCYTEAIPSIRALYAQRVRWQRGEIEVIAAHPQLAKRGLFYKGFAPIRTLMVDHTLSFPRVVWTFLFPALAFFGYSWTTIGLAFTAVYVAYTFVEAATWTTSALLVVFPSSDRLWRGWWVIPFMPAYRYFVFWMRFAGTLTVLTEAHQWRTTDPVTASRRQFQLIVGGRGDEGAQKAA
;
A
#
# COMPACT_ATOMS: atom_id res chain seq x y z
N MET A 1 -45.51 -23.70 4.24
CA MET A 1 -44.81 -22.41 4.47
C MET A 1 -45.77 -21.30 4.05
N SER A 2 -46.25 -20.52 5.02
CA SER A 2 -47.16 -19.43 4.74
C SER A 2 -46.44 -18.32 3.95
N THR A 3 -47.14 -17.67 3.04
CA THR A 3 -46.62 -16.55 2.21
C THR A 3 -46.02 -15.41 3.03
N ASP A 4 -46.32 -15.32 4.30
CA ASP A 4 -45.84 -14.26 5.21
C ASP A 4 -44.44 -14.49 5.77
N SER A 5 -43.82 -15.68 5.58
CA SER A 5 -42.48 -15.98 6.11
C SER A 5 -41.32 -15.73 5.14
N TRP A 6 -41.58 -15.64 3.83
CA TRP A 6 -40.53 -15.45 2.84
C TRP A 6 -40.16 -13.97 2.63
N LEU A 7 -41.11 -13.03 2.82
CA LEU A 7 -40.86 -11.61 2.61
C LEU A 7 -39.80 -11.02 3.60
N PRO A 8 -39.89 -11.31 4.93
CA PRO A 8 -38.84 -10.94 5.88
C PRO A 8 -37.51 -11.64 5.57
N ALA A 9 -37.54 -12.90 5.13
CA ALA A 9 -36.33 -13.62 4.74
C ALA A 9 -35.67 -13.00 3.51
N VAL A 10 -36.42 -12.70 2.45
CA VAL A 10 -35.91 -12.04 1.25
C VAL A 10 -35.40 -10.63 1.56
N GLY A 11 -36.11 -9.86 2.38
CA GLY A 11 -35.68 -8.54 2.83
C GLY A 11 -34.37 -8.61 3.61
N PHE A 12 -34.29 -9.55 4.57
CA PHE A 12 -33.08 -9.79 5.35
C PHE A 12 -31.90 -10.23 4.46
N TRP A 13 -32.09 -11.23 3.62
CA TRP A 13 -31.03 -11.72 2.71
C TRP A 13 -30.64 -10.67 1.67
N GLY A 14 -31.60 -9.88 1.17
CA GLY A 14 -31.35 -8.76 0.29
C GLY A 14 -30.39 -7.74 0.91
N VAL A 15 -30.61 -7.33 2.16
CA VAL A 15 -29.72 -6.41 2.89
C VAL A 15 -28.34 -7.04 3.08
N TRP A 16 -28.23 -8.32 3.36
CA TRP A 16 -26.96 -9.02 3.54
C TRP A 16 -26.14 -9.18 2.27
N LEU A 17 -26.78 -9.37 1.13
CA LEU A 17 -26.13 -9.47 -0.16
C LEU A 17 -25.83 -8.09 -0.77
N ILE A 18 -26.60 -7.07 -0.38
CA ILE A 18 -26.47 -5.73 -0.97
C ILE A 18 -25.08 -5.15 -0.74
N VAL A 19 -24.52 -5.24 0.47
CA VAL A 19 -23.24 -4.60 0.76
C VAL A 19 -22.06 -5.23 -0.01
N PRO A 20 -21.86 -6.58 -0.07
CA PRO A 20 -20.81 -7.16 -0.91
C PRO A 20 -21.02 -6.89 -2.39
N ILE A 21 -22.26 -7.05 -2.87
CA ILE A 21 -22.56 -6.92 -4.29
C ILE A 21 -22.49 -5.48 -4.75
N VAL A 22 -23.04 -4.55 -3.98
CA VAL A 22 -23.11 -3.13 -4.40
C VAL A 22 -21.77 -2.43 -4.21
N VAL A 23 -21.05 -2.72 -3.14
CA VAL A 23 -19.79 -2.01 -2.84
C VAL A 23 -18.61 -2.65 -3.53
N ASP A 24 -18.35 -3.92 -3.24
CA ASP A 24 -17.16 -4.61 -3.74
C ASP A 24 -17.38 -5.07 -5.19
N GLY A 25 -18.54 -5.65 -5.48
CA GLY A 25 -18.91 -6.14 -6.80
C GLY A 25 -19.03 -5.03 -7.83
N PHE A 26 -19.66 -3.91 -7.50
CA PHE A 26 -19.78 -2.77 -8.42
C PHE A 26 -18.40 -2.21 -8.80
N THR A 27 -17.49 -2.13 -7.84
CA THR A 27 -16.12 -1.67 -8.11
C THR A 27 -15.37 -2.64 -9.01
N ALA A 28 -15.43 -3.94 -8.75
CA ALA A 28 -14.78 -4.97 -9.57
C ALA A 28 -15.35 -4.99 -10.99
N VAL A 29 -16.68 -4.95 -11.14
CA VAL A 29 -17.35 -4.94 -12.44
C VAL A 29 -17.03 -3.65 -13.20
N ARG A 30 -17.04 -2.49 -12.53
CA ARG A 30 -16.68 -1.20 -13.15
C ARG A 30 -15.27 -1.23 -13.73
N TYR A 31 -14.30 -1.80 -13.01
CA TYR A 31 -12.93 -1.91 -13.50
C TYR A 31 -12.82 -2.88 -14.66
N LEU A 32 -13.46 -4.04 -14.58
CA LEU A 32 -13.49 -5.02 -15.67
C LEU A 32 -14.11 -4.42 -16.96
N VAL A 33 -15.26 -3.76 -16.82
CA VAL A 33 -15.94 -3.10 -17.97
C VAL A 33 -15.06 -2.00 -18.56
N ALA A 34 -14.41 -1.19 -17.73
CA ALA A 34 -13.51 -0.15 -18.22
C ALA A 34 -12.31 -0.72 -19.01
N VAL A 35 -11.79 -1.87 -18.61
CA VAL A 35 -10.72 -2.57 -19.35
C VAL A 35 -11.25 -3.12 -20.68
N ILE A 36 -12.39 -3.80 -20.67
CA ILE A 36 -13.02 -4.36 -21.88
C ILE A 36 -13.35 -3.24 -22.88
N MET A 37 -13.83 -2.09 -22.40
CA MET A 37 -14.13 -0.92 -23.23
C MET A 37 -12.87 -0.16 -23.70
N GLY A 38 -11.67 -0.65 -23.38
CA GLY A 38 -10.40 -0.02 -23.76
C GLY A 38 -10.12 1.32 -23.08
N ARG A 39 -10.85 1.65 -21.98
CA ARG A 39 -10.61 2.86 -21.19
C ARG A 39 -9.36 2.76 -20.34
N ALA A 40 -8.98 1.55 -19.93
CA ALA A 40 -7.70 1.25 -19.28
C ALA A 40 -6.90 0.33 -20.21
N LYS A 41 -5.91 0.88 -20.89
CA LYS A 41 -5.07 0.12 -21.83
C LYS A 41 -3.89 -0.52 -21.11
N ARG A 42 -3.41 -1.66 -21.60
CA ARG A 42 -2.09 -2.18 -21.27
C ARG A 42 -1.06 -1.13 -21.66
N LEU A 43 -0.25 -0.71 -20.71
CA LEU A 43 0.94 0.08 -20.99
C LEU A 43 2.09 -0.93 -21.15
N PRO A 44 2.66 -1.10 -22.34
CA PRO A 44 3.82 -1.98 -22.50
C PRO A 44 4.94 -1.42 -21.61
N ILE A 45 5.60 -2.29 -20.84
CA ILE A 45 6.91 -1.99 -20.27
C ILE A 45 7.85 -2.00 -21.48
N ARG A 46 8.03 -0.86 -22.11
CA ARG A 46 9.06 -0.66 -23.11
C ARG A 46 10.17 0.12 -22.43
N PRO A 47 11.41 -0.37 -22.47
CA PRO A 47 12.54 0.43 -22.03
C PRO A 47 12.52 1.73 -22.83
N VAL A 48 12.51 2.85 -22.11
CA VAL A 48 12.66 4.16 -22.74
C VAL A 48 14.14 4.30 -23.10
N VAL A 49 14.47 3.98 -24.34
CA VAL A 49 15.86 3.93 -24.82
C VAL A 49 16.46 5.33 -25.02
N ALA A 50 15.60 6.34 -25.18
CA ALA A 50 16.05 7.72 -25.40
C ALA A 50 15.32 8.68 -24.48
N ALA A 51 16.02 9.72 -24.03
CA ALA A 51 15.41 10.79 -23.25
C ALA A 51 14.31 11.47 -24.07
N PRO A 52 13.12 11.69 -23.50
CA PRO A 52 11.98 12.32 -24.21
C PRO A 52 12.33 13.67 -24.82
N ASN A 53 13.19 14.46 -24.17
CA ASN A 53 13.63 15.77 -24.61
C ASN A 53 15.11 15.79 -25.08
N GLY A 54 15.65 14.63 -25.47
CA GLY A 54 17.03 14.51 -25.96
C GLY A 54 18.11 14.54 -24.88
N LYS A 55 17.77 14.83 -23.62
CA LYS A 55 18.69 14.87 -22.48
C LYS A 55 18.02 14.33 -21.22
N TRP A 56 18.68 13.36 -20.58
CA TRP A 56 18.23 12.86 -19.28
C TRP A 56 18.55 13.87 -18.16
N PRO A 57 17.60 14.19 -17.28
CA PRO A 57 17.85 15.01 -16.09
C PRO A 57 18.64 14.22 -15.02
N ARG A 58 19.23 14.92 -14.06
CA ARG A 58 19.87 14.28 -12.90
C ARG A 58 18.81 13.77 -11.94
N VAL A 59 19.03 12.57 -11.38
CA VAL A 59 18.15 11.96 -10.36
C VAL A 59 18.93 11.69 -9.08
N THR A 60 18.29 11.89 -7.93
CA THR A 60 18.80 11.48 -6.63
C THR A 60 17.92 10.37 -6.08
N VAL A 61 18.53 9.22 -5.78
CA VAL A 61 17.86 8.08 -5.15
C VAL A 61 18.13 8.12 -3.66
N LEU A 62 17.06 8.25 -2.85
CA LEU A 62 17.11 8.22 -1.39
C LEU A 62 16.82 6.81 -0.91
N ILE A 63 17.70 6.26 -0.08
CA ILE A 63 17.56 4.94 0.54
C ILE A 63 17.65 5.12 2.05
N PRO A 64 16.51 5.26 2.77
CA PRO A 64 16.52 5.25 4.22
C PRO A 64 16.92 3.86 4.74
N VAL A 65 17.98 3.81 5.55
CA VAL A 65 18.58 2.56 6.05
C VAL A 65 18.32 2.42 7.55
N TYR A 66 17.80 1.24 7.95
CA TYR A 66 17.67 0.87 9.36
C TYR A 66 17.77 -0.64 9.54
N ASN A 67 18.92 -1.12 10.06
CA ASN A 67 19.19 -2.54 10.25
C ASN A 67 18.91 -3.36 8.96
N SER A 68 19.58 -3.00 7.87
CA SER A 68 19.32 -3.53 6.52
C SER A 68 20.50 -4.34 5.97
N GLU A 69 21.36 -4.90 6.82
CA GLU A 69 22.57 -5.63 6.39
C GLU A 69 22.29 -6.75 5.38
N GLY A 70 21.10 -7.38 5.45
CA GLY A 70 20.72 -8.48 4.55
C GLY A 70 20.30 -8.03 3.15
N ASN A 71 19.73 -6.83 3.00
CA ASN A 71 19.02 -6.42 1.78
C ASN A 71 19.65 -5.21 1.09
N LEU A 72 20.40 -4.39 1.83
CA LEU A 72 20.94 -3.11 1.34
C LEU A 72 21.82 -3.29 0.08
N ALA A 73 22.64 -4.35 0.02
CA ALA A 73 23.48 -4.62 -1.14
C ALA A 73 22.64 -4.84 -2.42
N ALA A 74 21.60 -5.66 -2.34
CA ALA A 74 20.72 -5.93 -3.47
C ALA A 74 19.97 -4.66 -3.93
N CYS A 75 19.51 -3.86 -2.97
CA CYS A 75 18.87 -2.56 -3.23
C CYS A 75 19.81 -1.64 -4.00
N ILE A 76 21.03 -1.36 -3.50
CA ILE A 76 22.02 -0.49 -4.14
C ILE A 76 22.40 -1.03 -5.52
N GLN A 77 22.65 -2.34 -5.65
CA GLN A 77 22.99 -2.95 -6.93
C GLN A 77 21.86 -2.82 -7.96
N SER A 78 20.60 -2.90 -7.55
CA SER A 78 19.45 -2.70 -8.45
C SER A 78 19.42 -1.28 -9.01
N VAL A 79 19.86 -0.28 -8.24
CA VAL A 79 20.00 1.11 -8.69
C VAL A 79 21.20 1.28 -9.60
N LYS A 80 22.35 0.69 -9.29
CA LYS A 80 23.56 0.75 -10.13
C LYS A 80 23.36 0.11 -11.51
N ARG A 81 22.50 -0.92 -11.60
CA ARG A 81 22.21 -1.67 -12.83
C ARG A 81 21.07 -1.07 -13.67
N GLN A 82 20.63 0.15 -13.37
CA GLN A 82 19.60 0.81 -14.18
C GLN A 82 20.08 1.09 -15.60
N SER A 83 19.17 1.01 -16.56
CA SER A 83 19.41 1.45 -17.95
C SER A 83 19.54 2.98 -18.09
N TYR A 84 19.26 3.70 -17.02
CA TYR A 84 19.47 5.16 -16.92
C TYR A 84 20.98 5.49 -16.92
N PRO A 85 21.44 6.61 -17.55
CA PRO A 85 22.83 7.00 -17.51
C PRO A 85 23.35 7.11 -16.06
N GLN A 86 24.31 6.26 -15.71
CA GLN A 86 24.79 6.13 -14.32
C GLN A 86 25.37 7.44 -13.78
N GLU A 87 26.06 8.22 -14.62
CA GLU A 87 26.67 9.52 -14.29
C GLU A 87 25.64 10.60 -13.87
N LEU A 88 24.37 10.35 -14.15
CA LEU A 88 23.26 11.22 -13.74
C LEU A 88 22.52 10.70 -12.50
N ILE A 89 22.95 9.56 -11.93
CA ILE A 89 22.37 8.98 -10.71
C ILE A 89 23.23 9.35 -9.50
N GLU A 90 22.62 9.96 -8.52
CA GLU A 90 23.15 10.15 -7.18
C GLU A 90 22.40 9.24 -6.20
N ILE A 91 23.13 8.43 -5.44
CA ILE A 91 22.57 7.55 -4.41
C ILE A 91 22.91 8.12 -3.04
N LEU A 92 21.89 8.40 -2.24
CA LEU A 92 22.04 8.80 -0.84
C LEU A 92 21.47 7.70 0.04
N ALA A 93 22.34 6.93 0.70
CA ALA A 93 21.96 6.00 1.75
C ALA A 93 21.93 6.77 3.08
N ILE A 94 20.77 6.85 3.72
CA ILE A 94 20.57 7.67 4.92
C ILE A 94 20.31 6.77 6.12
N ASP A 95 21.32 6.64 6.97
CA ASP A 95 21.24 5.84 8.19
C ASP A 95 20.31 6.47 9.23
N ASN A 96 19.38 5.68 9.68
CA ASN A 96 18.37 6.01 10.66
C ASN A 96 18.70 5.41 12.06
N GLY A 97 19.97 5.26 12.36
CA GLY A 97 20.46 4.72 13.61
C GLY A 97 20.56 3.18 13.64
N SER A 98 21.09 2.58 12.58
CA SER A 98 21.36 1.15 12.48
C SER A 98 22.36 0.68 13.55
N LYS A 99 22.19 -0.58 13.99
CA LYS A 99 23.06 -1.24 14.96
C LYS A 99 23.70 -2.52 14.42
N ASP A 100 23.38 -2.86 13.18
CA ASP A 100 23.89 -4.02 12.44
C ASP A 100 25.08 -3.62 11.53
N GLN A 101 25.43 -4.47 10.58
CA GLN A 101 26.53 -4.25 9.64
C GLN A 101 26.14 -3.44 8.38
N SER A 102 25.01 -2.71 8.38
CA SER A 102 24.54 -1.94 7.21
C SER A 102 25.59 -0.97 6.66
N PHE A 103 26.35 -0.28 7.54
CA PHE A 103 27.42 0.63 7.10
C PHE A 103 28.56 -0.11 6.40
N ARG A 104 28.95 -1.29 6.90
CA ARG A 104 29.97 -2.12 6.23
C ARG A 104 29.50 -2.55 4.84
N VAL A 105 28.26 -3.02 4.72
CA VAL A 105 27.65 -3.39 3.44
C VAL A 105 27.68 -2.21 2.46
N PHE A 106 27.34 -1.01 2.93
CA PHE A 106 27.43 0.20 2.13
C PHE A 106 28.87 0.46 1.64
N CYS A 107 29.90 0.37 2.52
CA CYS A 107 31.30 0.56 2.14
C CYS A 107 31.76 -0.45 1.08
N GLU A 108 31.31 -1.71 1.17
CA GLU A 108 31.57 -2.73 0.15
C GLU A 108 30.95 -2.32 -1.19
N GLN A 109 29.71 -1.83 -1.18
CA GLN A 109 29.02 -1.35 -2.38
C GLN A 109 29.66 -0.08 -2.94
N GLN A 110 30.23 0.81 -2.12
CA GLN A 110 30.91 2.02 -2.57
C GLN A 110 32.19 1.71 -3.34
N GLN A 111 32.85 0.59 -3.06
CA GLN A 111 34.08 0.17 -3.75
C GLN A 111 33.81 -0.46 -5.13
N GLU A 112 32.58 -0.90 -5.40
CA GLU A 112 32.23 -1.44 -6.70
C GLU A 112 32.10 -0.33 -7.75
N GLU A 113 32.43 -0.68 -9.02
CA GLU A 113 32.38 0.25 -10.13
C GLU A 113 30.99 0.87 -10.31
N PHE A 114 30.94 2.19 -10.27
CA PHE A 114 29.74 2.97 -10.53
C PHE A 114 30.15 4.37 -11.01
N ARG A 115 29.58 4.81 -12.14
CA ARG A 115 29.91 6.12 -12.73
C ARG A 115 29.16 7.29 -12.08
N GLY A 116 28.10 7.01 -11.31
CA GLY A 116 27.39 8.01 -10.53
C GLY A 116 28.06 8.31 -9.20
N SER A 117 27.35 8.97 -8.31
CA SER A 117 27.82 9.25 -6.95
C SER A 117 27.03 8.43 -5.92
N ILE A 118 27.71 7.98 -4.87
CA ILE A 118 27.10 7.24 -3.77
C ILE A 118 27.62 7.78 -2.43
N HIS A 119 26.72 8.18 -1.54
CA HIS A 119 27.04 8.81 -0.26
C HIS A 119 26.27 8.16 0.88
N TRP A 120 26.92 8.09 2.03
CA TRP A 120 26.30 7.72 3.31
C TRP A 120 26.06 8.96 4.14
N LEU A 121 24.84 9.12 4.60
CA LEU A 121 24.44 10.18 5.53
C LEU A 121 23.91 9.55 6.80
N SER A 122 24.02 10.24 7.93
CA SER A 122 23.43 9.78 9.19
C SER A 122 22.50 10.85 9.76
N THR A 123 21.38 10.43 10.31
CA THR A 123 20.43 11.37 10.95
C THR A 123 20.69 11.47 12.45
N PHE A 124 20.44 12.64 13.04
CA PHE A 124 20.48 12.82 14.49
C PHE A 124 19.26 12.24 15.21
N HIS A 125 18.13 12.18 14.52
CA HIS A 125 16.86 11.68 15.05
C HIS A 125 16.48 10.36 14.39
N GLN A 126 15.97 9.43 15.20
CA GLN A 126 15.47 8.16 14.69
C GLN A 126 14.05 8.33 14.13
N GLY A 127 13.81 7.76 12.97
CA GLY A 127 12.53 7.76 12.28
C GLY A 127 12.73 7.92 10.77
N LYS A 128 12.04 7.10 9.98
CA LYS A 128 12.12 7.13 8.52
C LYS A 128 11.86 8.54 7.93
N PRO A 129 10.87 9.32 8.41
CA PRO A 129 10.65 10.68 7.91
C PRO A 129 11.87 11.58 8.09
N TRP A 130 12.59 11.47 9.21
CA TRP A 130 13.83 12.23 9.44
C TRP A 130 14.92 11.87 8.44
N ALA A 131 15.08 10.57 8.13
CA ALA A 131 16.03 10.14 7.12
C ALA A 131 15.68 10.69 5.74
N LEU A 132 14.40 10.61 5.35
CA LEU A 132 13.93 11.16 4.07
C LEU A 132 14.13 12.67 3.98
N ASN A 133 13.73 13.41 5.00
CA ASN A 133 13.90 14.87 5.05
C ASN A 133 15.39 15.27 4.98
N THR A 134 16.27 14.55 5.69
CA THR A 134 17.71 14.75 5.57
C THR A 134 18.17 14.52 4.14
N GLY A 135 17.79 13.40 3.51
CA GLY A 135 18.16 13.10 2.14
C GLY A 135 17.67 14.15 1.13
N ILE A 136 16.44 14.65 1.28
CA ILE A 136 15.88 15.70 0.41
C ILE A 136 16.72 16.97 0.44
N HIS A 137 17.22 17.38 1.61
CA HIS A 137 18.05 18.57 1.72
C HIS A 137 19.42 18.41 1.05
N TYR A 138 19.99 17.20 1.04
CA TYR A 138 21.26 16.91 0.37
C TYR A 138 21.12 16.58 -1.12
N ALA A 139 19.90 16.24 -1.58
CA ALA A 139 19.65 15.82 -2.95
C ALA A 139 19.96 16.94 -3.96
N THR A 140 20.70 16.59 -5.03
CA THR A 140 21.07 17.51 -6.11
C THR A 140 20.28 17.29 -7.40
N GLY A 141 19.58 16.16 -7.53
CA GLY A 141 18.82 15.80 -8.72
C GLY A 141 17.56 16.65 -8.93
N GLU A 142 17.13 16.77 -10.17
CA GLU A 142 15.85 17.40 -10.55
C GLU A 142 14.66 16.53 -10.10
N TYR A 143 14.86 15.21 -10.07
CA TYR A 143 13.92 14.25 -9.53
C TYR A 143 14.52 13.56 -8.32
N ILE A 144 13.71 13.43 -7.27
CA ILE A 144 14.03 12.67 -6.06
C ILE A 144 13.23 11.39 -6.08
N ILE A 145 13.94 10.26 -5.99
CA ILE A 145 13.36 8.92 -6.01
C ILE A 145 13.58 8.29 -4.63
N ASN A 146 12.51 7.90 -3.95
CA ASN A 146 12.58 7.20 -2.67
C ASN A 146 12.42 5.70 -2.92
N ILE A 147 13.35 4.89 -2.38
CA ILE A 147 13.33 3.42 -2.44
C ILE A 147 13.63 2.88 -1.04
N TYR A 148 12.87 1.89 -0.56
CA TYR A 148 13.21 1.23 0.69
C TYR A 148 14.46 0.36 0.55
N SER A 149 15.22 0.20 1.63
CA SER A 149 16.45 -0.58 1.66
C SER A 149 16.27 -2.09 1.47
N ASP A 150 15.02 -2.58 1.59
CA ASP A 150 14.60 -3.97 1.37
C ASP A 150 13.89 -4.18 0.02
N VAL A 151 13.99 -3.21 -0.89
CA VAL A 151 13.35 -3.23 -2.20
C VAL A 151 14.39 -3.23 -3.31
N THR A 152 14.14 -4.00 -4.36
CA THR A 152 14.90 -3.95 -5.63
C THR A 152 14.03 -3.35 -6.72
N ILE A 153 14.64 -2.68 -7.70
CA ILE A 153 13.91 -2.06 -8.80
C ILE A 153 14.28 -2.72 -10.15
N HIS A 154 13.28 -2.84 -11.03
CA HIS A 154 13.48 -3.34 -12.39
C HIS A 154 14.49 -2.45 -13.14
N ALA A 155 15.28 -3.03 -14.04
CA ALA A 155 16.36 -2.35 -14.76
C ALA A 155 15.94 -1.04 -15.47
N ASP A 156 14.70 -0.94 -15.91
CA ASP A 156 14.16 0.25 -16.60
C ASP A 156 13.30 1.15 -15.71
N ALA A 157 13.26 0.89 -14.40
CA ALA A 157 12.32 1.56 -13.50
C ALA A 157 12.55 3.07 -13.43
N ILE A 158 13.80 3.52 -13.32
CA ILE A 158 14.14 4.95 -13.28
C ILE A 158 13.85 5.60 -14.64
N CYS A 159 14.22 4.99 -15.75
CA CYS A 159 13.90 5.50 -17.10
C CYS A 159 12.40 5.70 -17.29
N ASN A 160 11.60 4.70 -16.92
CA ASN A 160 10.16 4.74 -17.06
C ASN A 160 9.53 5.81 -16.16
N MET A 161 10.03 5.97 -14.93
CA MET A 161 9.55 6.99 -14.00
C MET A 161 9.85 8.39 -14.50
N VAL A 162 11.09 8.66 -14.88
CA VAL A 162 11.49 9.98 -15.39
C VAL A 162 10.79 10.31 -16.71
N ALA A 163 10.65 9.34 -17.61
CA ALA A 163 9.92 9.54 -18.86
C ALA A 163 8.44 9.92 -18.63
N ALA A 164 7.81 9.38 -17.58
CA ALA A 164 6.44 9.75 -17.23
C ALA A 164 6.35 11.23 -16.81
N PHE A 165 7.30 11.70 -15.99
CA PHE A 165 7.37 13.13 -15.61
C PHE A 165 7.64 14.06 -16.78
N GLU A 166 8.56 13.69 -17.69
CA GLU A 166 8.90 14.48 -18.86
C GLU A 166 7.74 14.56 -19.87
N HIS A 167 6.92 13.49 -19.92
CA HIS A 167 5.74 13.43 -20.80
C HIS A 167 4.55 14.23 -20.24
N ASP A 168 4.49 14.39 -18.91
CA ASP A 168 3.39 15.05 -18.22
C ASP A 168 3.91 16.11 -17.23
N PRO A 169 4.04 17.38 -17.68
CA PRO A 169 4.52 18.48 -16.83
C PRO A 169 3.61 18.80 -15.63
N ASP A 170 2.37 18.31 -15.64
CA ASP A 170 1.43 18.47 -14.52
C ASP A 170 1.55 17.37 -13.47
N MET A 171 2.28 16.31 -13.76
CA MET A 171 2.62 15.27 -12.80
C MET A 171 3.74 15.76 -11.89
N ILE A 172 3.45 15.93 -10.58
CA ILE A 172 4.40 16.41 -9.57
C ILE A 172 5.02 15.30 -8.75
N ALA A 173 4.33 14.18 -8.61
CA ALA A 173 4.84 12.98 -7.96
C ALA A 173 4.30 11.72 -8.62
N GLY A 174 5.07 10.64 -8.54
CA GLY A 174 4.73 9.34 -9.08
C GLY A 174 5.04 8.21 -8.12
N THR A 175 4.27 7.13 -8.23
CA THR A 175 4.58 5.87 -7.54
C THR A 175 4.75 4.75 -8.56
N GLY A 176 5.71 3.87 -8.32
CA GLY A 176 5.89 2.66 -9.11
C GLY A 176 4.86 1.58 -8.77
N SER A 177 4.85 0.53 -9.56
CA SER A 177 4.14 -0.72 -9.26
C SER A 177 4.99 -1.56 -8.30
N VAL A 178 4.40 -1.96 -7.17
CA VAL A 178 5.07 -2.81 -6.17
C VAL A 178 4.60 -4.24 -6.37
N GLU A 179 5.54 -5.15 -6.56
CA GLU A 179 5.29 -6.57 -6.76
C GLU A 179 6.01 -7.42 -5.72
N ILE A 180 5.40 -8.54 -5.34
CA ILE A 180 6.01 -9.50 -4.41
C ILE A 180 6.92 -10.45 -5.18
N GLU A 181 8.16 -10.62 -4.73
CA GLU A 181 9.07 -11.61 -5.31
C GLU A 181 8.55 -13.04 -5.10
N PRO A 182 8.77 -13.94 -6.08
CA PRO A 182 8.43 -15.34 -5.92
C PRO A 182 9.29 -15.99 -4.84
N VAL A 183 8.67 -16.72 -3.91
CA VAL A 183 9.39 -17.52 -2.91
C VAL A 183 9.56 -18.95 -3.43
N ALA A 184 10.80 -19.41 -3.53
CA ALA A 184 11.14 -20.68 -4.19
C ALA A 184 10.78 -21.94 -3.34
N SER A 185 10.58 -21.79 -2.03
CA SER A 185 10.57 -22.94 -1.10
C SER A 185 9.27 -23.13 -0.32
N ASP A 186 8.21 -22.40 -0.63
CA ASP A 186 6.99 -22.47 0.17
C ASP A 186 6.15 -23.72 -0.12
N GLY A 187 5.91 -24.49 0.93
CA GLY A 187 4.91 -25.56 0.96
C GLY A 187 3.72 -25.20 1.84
N GLY A 188 2.58 -25.86 1.61
CA GLY A 188 1.43 -25.81 2.49
C GLY A 188 0.73 -24.43 2.58
N PHE A 189 0.38 -24.05 3.81
CA PHE A 189 -0.45 -22.86 4.08
C PHE A 189 0.21 -21.53 3.68
N MET A 190 1.51 -21.37 3.94
CA MET A 190 2.21 -20.10 3.61
C MET A 190 2.26 -19.86 2.10
N ARG A 191 2.34 -20.90 1.27
CA ARG A 191 2.23 -20.77 -0.18
C ARG A 191 0.90 -20.13 -0.60
N VAL A 192 -0.22 -20.56 0.02
CA VAL A 192 -1.54 -19.94 -0.25
C VAL A 192 -1.53 -18.47 0.16
N VAL A 193 -0.96 -18.15 1.33
CA VAL A 193 -0.88 -16.78 1.84
C VAL A 193 -0.05 -15.90 0.89
N HIS A 194 1.13 -16.35 0.44
CA HIS A 194 2.00 -15.58 -0.45
C HIS A 194 1.38 -15.36 -1.84
N GLU A 195 0.66 -16.35 -2.37
CA GLU A 195 -0.04 -16.16 -3.65
C GLU A 195 -1.28 -15.25 -3.49
N CYS A 196 -1.98 -15.29 -2.36
CA CYS A 196 -3.03 -14.31 -2.06
C CYS A 196 -2.45 -12.89 -1.90
N GLU A 197 -1.32 -12.76 -1.20
CA GLU A 197 -0.60 -11.49 -1.02
C GLU A 197 -0.15 -10.93 -2.38
N PHE A 198 0.44 -11.76 -3.24
CA PHE A 198 0.82 -11.35 -4.59
C PHE A 198 -0.38 -10.81 -5.39
N GLN A 199 -1.52 -11.52 -5.37
CA GLN A 199 -2.73 -11.08 -6.06
C GLN A 199 -3.27 -9.75 -5.49
N GLU A 200 -3.25 -9.62 -4.17
CA GLU A 200 -3.67 -8.38 -3.49
C GLU A 200 -2.77 -7.20 -3.87
N TYR A 201 -1.44 -7.38 -3.83
CA TYR A 201 -0.47 -6.37 -4.21
C TYR A 201 -0.58 -6.00 -5.67
N TYR A 202 -0.63 -7.01 -6.55
CA TYR A 202 -0.74 -6.75 -7.99
C TYR A 202 -2.00 -5.95 -8.31
N PHE A 203 -3.14 -6.34 -7.74
CA PHE A 203 -4.38 -5.57 -7.93
C PHE A 203 -4.28 -4.18 -7.31
N GLY A 204 -3.87 -4.06 -6.07
CA GLY A 204 -3.82 -2.78 -5.34
C GLY A 204 -2.85 -1.79 -5.97
N PHE A 205 -1.59 -2.20 -6.16
CA PHE A 205 -0.52 -1.30 -6.59
C PHE A 205 -0.43 -1.09 -8.10
N ASN A 206 -0.98 -1.98 -8.91
CA ASN A 206 -0.98 -1.84 -10.36
C ASN A 206 -2.36 -1.44 -10.90
N VAL A 207 -3.39 -2.25 -10.63
CA VAL A 207 -4.72 -2.04 -11.21
C VAL A 207 -5.49 -0.94 -10.48
N GLY A 208 -5.62 -1.05 -9.16
CA GLY A 208 -6.37 -0.09 -8.34
C GLY A 208 -5.82 1.33 -8.48
N ARG A 209 -4.52 1.50 -8.26
CA ARG A 209 -3.86 2.81 -8.39
C ARG A 209 -3.91 3.40 -9.80
N ARG A 210 -3.97 2.56 -10.83
CA ARG A 210 -4.19 3.04 -12.21
C ARG A 210 -5.55 3.72 -12.34
N PHE A 211 -6.62 3.11 -11.82
CA PHE A 211 -7.95 3.70 -11.85
C PHE A 211 -8.07 4.93 -10.93
N GLU A 212 -7.41 4.92 -9.79
CA GLU A 212 -7.31 6.09 -8.90
C GLU A 212 -6.59 7.26 -9.58
N SER A 213 -5.49 6.99 -10.28
CA SER A 213 -4.75 8.00 -11.05
C SER A 213 -5.61 8.59 -12.18
N MET A 214 -6.31 7.73 -12.95
CA MET A 214 -7.26 8.19 -13.99
C MET A 214 -8.39 9.04 -13.42
N ALA A 215 -8.83 8.75 -12.20
CA ALA A 215 -9.87 9.50 -11.48
C ALA A 215 -9.31 10.71 -10.69
N ARG A 216 -8.00 10.95 -10.70
CA ARG A 216 -7.30 11.93 -9.84
C ARG A 216 -7.67 11.76 -8.36
N SER A 217 -7.75 10.50 -7.91
CA SER A 217 -8.14 10.11 -6.56
C SER A 217 -7.11 9.24 -5.87
N LEU A 218 -5.88 9.20 -6.38
CA LEU A 218 -4.77 8.48 -5.76
C LEU A 218 -4.49 9.11 -4.38
N PHE A 219 -4.70 8.32 -3.32
CA PHE A 219 -4.62 8.83 -1.95
C PHE A 219 -3.27 8.56 -1.28
N THR A 220 -2.45 7.65 -1.83
CA THR A 220 -1.14 7.35 -1.27
C THR A 220 -0.14 6.93 -2.34
N LEU A 221 1.05 7.48 -2.28
CA LEU A 221 2.23 6.99 -2.99
C LEU A 221 2.81 5.79 -2.23
N ALA A 222 3.44 4.83 -2.92
CA ALA A 222 4.11 3.74 -2.23
C ALA A 222 5.45 4.21 -1.69
N GLY A 223 5.66 4.12 -0.37
CA GLY A 223 6.96 4.41 0.21
C GLY A 223 8.07 3.49 -0.29
N ALA A 224 7.72 2.29 -0.74
CA ALA A 224 8.64 1.33 -1.34
C ALA A 224 9.32 1.86 -2.62
N PHE A 225 8.55 2.59 -3.46
CA PHE A 225 9.08 3.23 -4.66
C PHE A 225 8.19 4.40 -5.07
N SER A 226 8.65 5.60 -4.80
CA SER A 226 8.00 6.85 -5.20
C SER A 226 9.02 7.84 -5.74
N ALA A 227 8.57 8.77 -6.56
CA ALA A 227 9.41 9.80 -7.15
C ALA A 227 8.68 11.15 -7.16
N PHE A 228 9.46 12.22 -7.13
CA PHE A 228 8.95 13.57 -6.96
C PHE A 228 9.76 14.54 -7.82
N ARG A 229 9.10 15.57 -8.36
CA ARG A 229 9.85 16.75 -8.77
C ARG A 229 10.44 17.41 -7.53
N ARG A 230 11.76 17.61 -7.51
CA ARG A 230 12.45 18.20 -6.35
C ARG A 230 11.85 19.55 -5.96
N GLU A 231 11.51 20.37 -6.93
CA GLU A 231 10.86 21.67 -6.70
C GLU A 231 9.52 21.51 -5.97
N ALA A 232 8.71 20.51 -6.34
CA ALA A 232 7.44 20.26 -5.67
C ALA A 232 7.64 19.85 -4.19
N LEU A 233 8.60 18.95 -3.89
CA LEU A 233 8.91 18.56 -2.51
C LEU A 233 9.35 19.79 -1.66
N LEU A 234 10.24 20.60 -2.17
CA LEU A 234 10.78 21.75 -1.44
C LEU A 234 9.74 22.86 -1.17
N ASN A 235 8.60 22.81 -1.83
CA ASN A 235 7.46 23.70 -1.61
C ASN A 235 6.35 23.07 -0.74
N THR A 236 6.63 21.96 -0.04
CA THR A 236 5.78 21.34 0.98
C THR A 236 6.43 21.47 2.36
N HIS A 237 5.71 21.03 3.40
CA HIS A 237 6.28 20.88 4.76
C HIS A 237 7.21 19.68 4.93
N LEU A 238 7.52 18.96 3.83
CA LEU A 238 8.26 17.71 3.78
C LEU A 238 7.53 16.58 4.50
N TYR A 239 8.24 15.47 4.81
CA TYR A 239 7.64 14.33 5.49
C TYR A 239 7.34 14.65 6.96
N ASP A 240 6.08 14.47 7.36
CA ASP A 240 5.68 14.62 8.76
C ASP A 240 6.29 13.52 9.62
N THR A 241 6.86 13.92 10.74
CA THR A 241 7.53 13.05 11.70
C THR A 241 6.61 12.52 12.80
N SER A 242 5.36 12.98 12.86
CA SER A 242 4.38 12.62 13.89
C SER A 242 3.45 11.49 13.48
N THR A 243 3.31 11.19 12.18
CA THR A 243 2.42 10.14 11.66
C THR A 243 3.19 8.88 11.27
N VAL A 244 2.51 7.73 11.34
CA VAL A 244 3.03 6.45 10.84
C VAL A 244 2.76 6.29 9.33
N GLY A 245 1.89 7.12 8.76
CA GLY A 245 1.52 7.14 7.34
C GLY A 245 2.17 8.28 6.57
N GLU A 246 3.49 8.43 6.70
CA GLU A 246 4.26 9.54 6.12
C GLU A 246 4.09 9.67 4.60
N ASP A 247 3.98 8.54 3.89
CA ASP A 247 3.80 8.51 2.43
C ASP A 247 2.42 9.04 2.01
N THR A 248 1.39 8.66 2.77
CA THR A 248 0.02 9.16 2.56
C THR A 248 -0.07 10.63 2.91
N TYR A 249 0.55 11.05 4.02
CA TYR A 249 0.61 12.46 4.42
C TYR A 249 1.27 13.31 3.34
N MET A 250 2.45 12.92 2.84
CA MET A 250 3.14 13.61 1.75
C MET A 250 2.29 13.69 0.47
N THR A 251 1.51 12.63 0.19
CA THR A 251 0.61 12.63 -0.97
C THR A 251 -0.47 13.71 -0.84
N PHE A 252 -1.02 13.88 0.35
CA PHE A 252 -2.02 14.92 0.65
C PHE A 252 -1.41 16.32 0.60
N GLU A 253 -0.25 16.52 1.23
CA GLU A 253 0.49 17.79 1.19
C GLU A 253 0.73 18.27 -0.24
N LEU A 254 1.22 17.39 -1.12
CA LEU A 254 1.47 17.72 -2.52
C LEU A 254 0.20 18.13 -3.26
N GLN A 255 -0.90 17.40 -3.05
CA GLN A 255 -2.16 17.70 -3.73
C GLN A 255 -2.84 18.97 -3.21
N GLU A 256 -2.62 19.32 -1.93
CA GLU A 256 -3.08 20.60 -1.35
C GLU A 256 -2.22 21.78 -1.79
N ALA A 257 -0.90 21.60 -1.80
CA ALA A 257 0.03 22.66 -2.19
C ALA A 257 -0.06 23.02 -3.68
N PHE A 258 -0.43 22.06 -4.53
CA PHE A 258 -0.45 22.27 -5.99
C PHE A 258 -1.82 21.95 -6.61
N PRO A 259 -2.85 22.80 -6.39
CA PRO A 259 -4.15 22.65 -7.03
C PRO A 259 -4.02 22.67 -8.56
N GLY A 260 -4.56 21.65 -9.22
CA GLY A 260 -4.46 21.51 -10.69
C GLY A 260 -3.33 20.63 -11.19
N LYS A 261 -2.30 20.39 -10.40
CA LYS A 261 -1.31 19.34 -10.64
C LYS A 261 -1.85 17.99 -10.14
N HIS A 262 -1.12 16.90 -10.38
CA HIS A 262 -1.56 15.59 -9.92
C HIS A 262 -0.41 14.65 -9.56
N VAL A 263 -0.77 13.63 -8.79
CA VAL A 263 0.06 12.46 -8.51
C VAL A 263 -0.46 11.27 -9.30
N SER A 264 0.43 10.37 -9.76
CA SER A 264 0.02 9.26 -10.63
C SER A 264 0.82 8.00 -10.36
N VAL A 265 0.26 6.83 -10.74
CA VAL A 265 1.03 5.59 -10.80
C VAL A 265 1.72 5.46 -12.15
N VAL A 266 2.98 5.08 -12.12
CA VAL A 266 3.78 4.71 -13.31
C VAL A 266 3.91 3.20 -13.31
N THR A 267 2.95 2.51 -13.89
CA THR A 267 2.85 1.03 -13.83
C THR A 267 3.99 0.30 -14.55
N SER A 268 4.74 0.99 -15.42
CA SER A 268 5.95 0.47 -16.05
C SER A 268 7.22 0.64 -15.20
N ALA A 269 7.16 1.43 -14.13
CA ALA A 269 8.23 1.56 -13.15
C ALA A 269 7.99 0.54 -12.02
N VAL A 270 8.58 -0.64 -12.15
CA VAL A 270 8.32 -1.78 -11.26
C VAL A 270 9.40 -1.89 -10.20
N CYS A 271 8.99 -2.17 -8.98
CA CYS A 271 9.86 -2.57 -7.89
C CYS A 271 9.39 -3.89 -7.27
N TYR A 272 10.30 -4.59 -6.65
CA TYR A 272 10.08 -5.89 -6.04
C TYR A 272 10.37 -5.83 -4.55
N THR A 273 9.49 -6.42 -3.77
CA THR A 273 9.63 -6.58 -2.31
C THR A 273 9.51 -8.04 -1.93
N GLU A 274 10.16 -8.44 -0.86
CA GLU A 274 10.06 -9.81 -0.35
C GLU A 274 8.62 -10.12 0.09
N ALA A 275 8.24 -11.40 -0.06
CA ALA A 275 6.98 -11.90 0.50
C ALA A 275 7.03 -11.85 2.03
N ILE A 276 5.87 -11.68 2.65
CA ILE A 276 5.77 -11.58 4.10
C ILE A 276 6.28 -12.86 4.80
N PRO A 277 7.21 -12.78 5.77
CA PRO A 277 7.86 -13.98 6.34
C PRO A 277 6.93 -14.79 7.26
N SER A 278 5.86 -14.21 7.77
CA SER A 278 4.93 -14.87 8.69
C SER A 278 3.60 -14.13 8.81
N ILE A 279 2.57 -14.83 9.31
CA ILE A 279 1.26 -14.22 9.64
C ILE A 279 1.41 -13.09 10.68
N ARG A 280 2.37 -13.20 11.61
CA ARG A 280 2.65 -12.14 12.59
C ARG A 280 3.18 -10.88 11.90
N ALA A 281 4.06 -11.03 10.94
CA ALA A 281 4.57 -9.92 10.14
C ALA A 281 3.49 -9.30 9.26
N LEU A 282 2.61 -10.13 8.65
CA LEU A 282 1.43 -9.66 7.92
C LEU A 282 0.52 -8.81 8.82
N TYR A 283 0.20 -9.31 10.02
CA TYR A 283 -0.59 -8.59 11.00
C TYR A 283 0.05 -7.22 11.34
N ALA A 284 1.35 -7.20 11.67
CA ALA A 284 2.07 -5.97 11.98
C ALA A 284 2.02 -4.95 10.85
N GLN A 285 2.19 -5.40 9.61
CA GLN A 285 2.15 -4.57 8.42
C GLN A 285 0.76 -3.96 8.20
N ARG A 286 -0.32 -4.78 8.28
CA ARG A 286 -1.69 -4.32 8.04
C ARG A 286 -2.20 -3.37 9.14
N VAL A 287 -1.85 -3.64 10.40
CA VAL A 287 -2.13 -2.74 11.52
C VAL A 287 -1.47 -1.38 11.29
N ARG A 288 -0.18 -1.37 10.93
CA ARG A 288 0.56 -0.13 10.66
C ARG A 288 -0.05 0.68 9.51
N TRP A 289 -0.39 0.04 8.39
CA TRP A 289 -1.00 0.72 7.25
C TRP A 289 -2.34 1.35 7.63
N GLN A 290 -3.23 0.58 8.26
CA GLN A 290 -4.54 1.06 8.67
C GLN A 290 -4.44 2.22 9.65
N ARG A 291 -3.50 2.14 10.60
CA ARG A 291 -3.24 3.21 11.57
C ARG A 291 -2.78 4.49 10.86
N GLY A 292 -1.80 4.38 9.97
CA GLY A 292 -1.26 5.52 9.23
C GLY A 292 -2.33 6.25 8.42
N GLU A 293 -3.20 5.51 7.74
CA GLU A 293 -4.33 6.08 6.98
C GLU A 293 -5.29 6.88 7.86
N ILE A 294 -5.63 6.37 9.05
CA ILE A 294 -6.52 7.08 9.99
C ILE A 294 -5.85 8.32 10.58
N GLU A 295 -4.56 8.24 10.93
CA GLU A 295 -3.79 9.38 11.44
C GLU A 295 -3.73 10.51 10.41
N VAL A 296 -3.56 10.21 9.12
CA VAL A 296 -3.58 11.21 8.05
C VAL A 296 -4.96 11.87 7.91
N ILE A 297 -6.05 11.10 7.99
CA ILE A 297 -7.40 11.69 7.99
C ILE A 297 -7.57 12.64 9.18
N ALA A 298 -7.09 12.25 10.36
CA ALA A 298 -7.17 13.07 11.58
C ALA A 298 -6.30 14.34 11.48
N ALA A 299 -5.17 14.29 10.79
CA ALA A 299 -4.31 15.45 10.53
C ALA A 299 -4.93 16.46 9.56
N HIS A 300 -5.90 16.03 8.73
CA HIS A 300 -6.60 16.89 7.74
C HIS A 300 -8.10 17.08 8.07
N PRO A 301 -8.47 17.58 9.26
CA PRO A 301 -9.86 17.61 9.72
C PRO A 301 -10.78 18.49 8.87
N GLN A 302 -10.23 19.52 8.23
CA GLN A 302 -11.01 20.40 7.35
C GLN A 302 -11.44 19.69 6.05
N LEU A 303 -10.64 18.74 5.57
CA LEU A 303 -11.00 17.93 4.41
C LEU A 303 -12.01 16.85 4.82
N ALA A 304 -11.80 16.21 5.96
CA ALA A 304 -12.70 15.20 6.50
C ALA A 304 -14.11 15.76 6.78
N LYS A 305 -14.24 16.99 7.29
CA LYS A 305 -15.51 17.67 7.55
C LYS A 305 -16.35 17.96 6.29
N ARG A 306 -15.72 18.05 5.12
CA ARG A 306 -16.44 18.28 3.86
C ARG A 306 -17.24 17.08 3.37
N GLY A 307 -17.04 15.91 3.98
CA GLY A 307 -17.84 14.70 3.79
C GLY A 307 -17.59 13.95 2.48
N LEU A 308 -18.19 12.76 2.39
CA LEU A 308 -18.03 11.81 1.28
C LEU A 308 -18.46 12.35 -0.09
N PHE A 309 -19.35 13.33 -0.13
CA PHE A 309 -19.89 13.89 -1.37
C PHE A 309 -19.13 15.13 -1.87
N TYR A 310 -18.12 15.58 -1.14
CA TYR A 310 -17.32 16.72 -1.58
C TYR A 310 -16.49 16.36 -2.80
N LYS A 311 -16.68 17.13 -3.89
CA LYS A 311 -16.01 16.87 -5.18
C LYS A 311 -14.61 17.44 -5.28
N GLY A 312 -14.20 18.33 -4.36
CA GLY A 312 -12.97 19.09 -4.48
C GLY A 312 -11.68 18.34 -4.12
N PHE A 313 -11.78 17.27 -3.30
CA PHE A 313 -10.62 16.47 -2.91
C PHE A 313 -10.93 14.97 -2.93
N ALA A 314 -10.81 14.38 -4.11
CA ALA A 314 -11.14 12.98 -4.34
C ALA A 314 -10.34 11.96 -3.52
N PRO A 315 -9.04 12.17 -3.19
CA PRO A 315 -8.25 11.24 -2.40
C PRO A 315 -8.83 10.96 -1.02
N ILE A 316 -9.23 11.99 -0.27
CA ILE A 316 -9.78 11.79 1.07
C ILE A 316 -11.12 11.03 1.03
N ARG A 317 -11.91 11.24 -0.02
CA ARG A 317 -13.15 10.50 -0.22
C ARG A 317 -12.89 9.01 -0.41
N THR A 318 -11.89 8.64 -1.22
CA THR A 318 -11.50 7.24 -1.46
C THR A 318 -11.11 6.59 -0.13
N LEU A 319 -10.26 7.24 0.64
CA LEU A 319 -9.81 6.78 1.95
C LEU A 319 -10.96 6.66 2.95
N MET A 320 -11.84 7.65 3.05
CA MET A 320 -13.01 7.62 3.94
C MET A 320 -14.00 6.51 3.58
N VAL A 321 -14.21 6.23 2.29
CA VAL A 321 -15.10 5.13 1.86
C VAL A 321 -14.52 3.79 2.30
N ASP A 322 -13.23 3.56 2.11
CA ASP A 322 -12.60 2.30 2.52
C ASP A 322 -12.75 2.05 4.03
N HIS A 323 -12.54 3.07 4.86
CA HIS A 323 -12.71 2.97 6.31
C HIS A 323 -14.15 2.79 6.75
N THR A 324 -15.08 3.59 6.20
CA THR A 324 -16.50 3.57 6.61
C THR A 324 -17.13 2.21 6.32
N LEU A 325 -16.77 1.58 5.21
CA LEU A 325 -17.29 0.26 4.83
C LEU A 325 -16.69 -0.91 5.64
N SER A 326 -15.71 -0.64 6.48
CA SER A 326 -15.21 -1.66 7.43
C SER A 326 -16.22 -1.99 8.53
N PHE A 327 -16.99 -1.01 9.02
CA PHE A 327 -17.94 -1.23 10.11
C PHE A 327 -19.10 -2.19 9.78
N PRO A 328 -19.78 -2.11 8.63
CA PRO A 328 -20.77 -3.10 8.23
C PRO A 328 -20.26 -4.54 8.25
N ARG A 329 -19.00 -4.78 7.89
CA ARG A 329 -18.39 -6.12 7.93
C ARG A 329 -18.25 -6.66 9.35
N VAL A 330 -17.94 -5.80 10.33
CA VAL A 330 -17.94 -6.17 11.76
C VAL A 330 -19.34 -6.61 12.19
N VAL A 331 -20.35 -5.81 11.89
CA VAL A 331 -21.75 -6.14 12.23
C VAL A 331 -22.13 -7.49 11.64
N TRP A 332 -21.83 -7.74 10.39
CA TRP A 332 -22.14 -9.00 9.73
C TRP A 332 -21.50 -10.22 10.36
N THR A 333 -20.24 -10.10 10.76
CA THR A 333 -19.54 -11.23 11.40
C THR A 333 -20.28 -11.74 12.62
N PHE A 334 -20.83 -10.83 13.43
CA PHE A 334 -21.56 -11.21 14.63
C PHE A 334 -23.04 -11.53 14.35
N LEU A 335 -23.63 -10.92 13.35
CA LEU A 335 -25.03 -11.15 13.00
C LEU A 335 -25.25 -12.57 12.44
N PHE A 336 -24.34 -13.12 11.64
CA PHE A 336 -24.47 -14.49 11.14
C PHE A 336 -24.71 -15.53 12.25
N PRO A 337 -23.84 -15.68 13.25
CA PRO A 337 -24.12 -16.59 14.36
C PRO A 337 -25.33 -16.15 15.19
N ALA A 338 -25.62 -14.85 15.29
CA ALA A 338 -26.78 -14.36 16.02
C ALA A 338 -28.12 -14.80 15.39
N LEU A 339 -28.17 -15.11 14.09
CA LEU A 339 -29.38 -15.64 13.44
C LEU A 339 -29.90 -16.90 14.08
N ALA A 340 -29.06 -17.72 14.69
CA ALA A 340 -29.50 -18.91 15.45
C ALA A 340 -30.41 -18.53 16.63
N PHE A 341 -30.13 -17.40 17.30
CA PHE A 341 -30.98 -16.89 18.40
C PHE A 341 -32.31 -16.33 17.91
N PHE A 342 -32.42 -15.99 16.62
CA PHE A 342 -33.68 -15.58 15.98
C PHE A 342 -34.45 -16.76 15.36
N GLY A 343 -34.07 -18.01 15.67
CA GLY A 343 -34.80 -19.21 15.25
C GLY A 343 -34.46 -19.73 13.85
N TYR A 344 -33.41 -19.19 13.19
CA TYR A 344 -32.93 -19.75 11.93
C TYR A 344 -32.17 -21.05 12.16
N SER A 345 -32.39 -22.04 11.30
CA SER A 345 -31.65 -23.31 11.38
C SER A 345 -30.18 -23.13 11.00
N TRP A 346 -29.28 -23.88 11.61
CA TRP A 346 -27.86 -23.89 11.25
C TRP A 346 -27.63 -24.23 9.77
N THR A 347 -28.51 -25.06 9.19
CA THR A 347 -28.48 -25.36 7.73
C THR A 347 -28.71 -24.07 6.91
N THR A 348 -29.75 -23.28 7.27
CA THR A 348 -30.04 -22.02 6.58
C THR A 348 -28.91 -21.02 6.72
N ILE A 349 -28.34 -20.91 7.91
CA ILE A 349 -27.20 -20.04 8.18
C ILE A 349 -25.99 -20.47 7.36
N GLY A 350 -25.68 -21.77 7.30
CA GLY A 350 -24.60 -22.32 6.51
C GLY A 350 -24.78 -22.12 5.00
N LEU A 351 -25.99 -22.29 4.48
CA LEU A 351 -26.30 -22.00 3.08
C LEU A 351 -26.12 -20.53 2.73
N ALA A 352 -26.55 -19.65 3.62
CA ALA A 352 -26.37 -18.22 3.42
C ALA A 352 -24.90 -17.79 3.44
N PHE A 353 -24.13 -18.29 4.41
CA PHE A 353 -22.69 -18.07 4.45
C PHE A 353 -22.01 -18.56 3.17
N THR A 354 -22.37 -19.76 2.70
CA THR A 354 -21.87 -20.31 1.45
C THR A 354 -22.23 -19.43 0.25
N ALA A 355 -23.47 -18.95 0.17
CA ALA A 355 -23.90 -18.06 -0.91
C ALA A 355 -23.12 -16.75 -0.94
N VAL A 356 -22.87 -16.13 0.23
CA VAL A 356 -22.03 -14.94 0.36
C VAL A 356 -20.58 -15.24 -0.04
N TYR A 357 -20.03 -16.36 0.40
CA TYR A 357 -18.68 -16.78 0.05
C TYR A 357 -18.51 -16.98 -1.46
N VAL A 358 -19.46 -17.63 -2.10
CA VAL A 358 -19.48 -17.84 -3.55
C VAL A 358 -19.61 -16.50 -4.29
N ALA A 359 -20.47 -15.59 -3.82
CA ALA A 359 -20.59 -14.25 -4.40
C ALA A 359 -19.25 -13.48 -4.35
N TYR A 360 -18.56 -13.51 -3.20
CA TYR A 360 -17.22 -12.93 -3.10
C TYR A 360 -16.19 -13.62 -4.00
N THR A 361 -16.27 -14.93 -4.17
CA THR A 361 -15.40 -15.65 -5.12
C THR A 361 -15.58 -15.15 -6.56
N PHE A 362 -16.82 -14.83 -6.98
CA PHE A 362 -17.06 -14.20 -8.27
C PHE A 362 -16.50 -12.77 -8.37
N VAL A 363 -16.59 -11.99 -7.29
CA VAL A 363 -15.96 -10.65 -7.22
C VAL A 363 -14.44 -10.77 -7.38
N GLU A 364 -13.80 -11.73 -6.70
CA GLU A 364 -12.36 -11.99 -6.83
C GLU A 364 -11.99 -12.49 -8.24
N ALA A 365 -12.84 -13.32 -8.86
CA ALA A 365 -12.63 -13.75 -10.23
C ALA A 365 -12.68 -12.57 -11.22
N ALA A 366 -13.62 -11.63 -11.04
CA ALA A 366 -13.68 -10.41 -11.84
C ALA A 366 -12.45 -9.52 -11.61
N THR A 367 -12.00 -9.40 -10.38
CA THR A 367 -10.78 -8.66 -10.00
C THR A 367 -9.54 -9.30 -10.62
N TRP A 368 -9.40 -10.61 -10.52
CA TRP A 368 -8.32 -11.37 -11.15
C TRP A 368 -8.34 -11.23 -12.68
N THR A 369 -9.52 -11.34 -13.30
CA THR A 369 -9.68 -11.18 -14.75
C THR A 369 -9.24 -9.78 -15.19
N THR A 370 -9.61 -8.74 -14.44
CA THR A 370 -9.17 -7.37 -14.69
C THR A 370 -7.65 -7.27 -14.65
N SER A 371 -7.02 -7.87 -13.63
CA SER A 371 -5.56 -7.92 -13.50
C SER A 371 -4.92 -8.67 -14.66
N ALA A 372 -5.46 -9.83 -15.03
CA ALA A 372 -4.96 -10.66 -16.12
C ALA A 372 -5.06 -9.98 -17.50
N LEU A 373 -6.08 -9.16 -17.72
CA LEU A 373 -6.24 -8.37 -18.94
C LEU A 373 -5.28 -7.18 -19.01
N LEU A 374 -4.85 -6.64 -17.86
CA LEU A 374 -3.95 -5.48 -17.78
C LEU A 374 -2.50 -5.87 -17.57
N VAL A 375 -2.22 -7.11 -17.11
CA VAL A 375 -0.86 -7.54 -16.77
C VAL A 375 0.06 -7.49 -17.97
N VAL A 376 1.29 -7.07 -17.70
CA VAL A 376 2.39 -7.03 -18.66
C VAL A 376 3.56 -7.84 -18.08
N PHE A 377 4.45 -8.35 -18.94
CA PHE A 377 5.69 -8.96 -18.50
C PHE A 377 6.43 -8.04 -17.48
N PRO A 378 7.06 -8.56 -16.39
CA PRO A 378 7.37 -9.99 -16.20
C PRO A 378 6.32 -10.80 -15.41
N SER A 379 5.34 -10.18 -14.78
CA SER A 379 4.44 -10.84 -13.81
C SER A 379 3.30 -11.64 -14.44
N SER A 380 3.19 -11.61 -15.77
CA SER A 380 2.10 -12.29 -16.50
C SER A 380 2.01 -13.78 -16.19
N ASP A 381 3.14 -14.50 -16.23
CA ASP A 381 3.16 -15.94 -16.02
C ASP A 381 2.75 -16.33 -14.61
N ARG A 382 3.20 -15.58 -13.60
CA ARG A 382 2.82 -15.82 -12.21
C ARG A 382 1.34 -15.56 -11.99
N LEU A 383 0.82 -14.46 -12.52
CA LEU A 383 -0.59 -14.12 -12.40
C LEU A 383 -1.48 -15.21 -13.02
N TRP A 384 -1.14 -15.67 -14.26
CA TRP A 384 -1.90 -16.72 -14.93
C TRP A 384 -1.81 -18.05 -14.22
N ARG A 385 -0.67 -18.44 -13.69
CA ARG A 385 -0.51 -19.67 -12.89
C ARG A 385 -1.22 -19.59 -11.53
N GLY A 386 -1.41 -18.38 -10.99
CA GLY A 386 -2.03 -18.13 -9.69
C GLY A 386 -3.56 -18.17 -9.68
N TRP A 387 -4.25 -18.50 -10.78
CA TRP A 387 -5.72 -18.55 -10.84
C TRP A 387 -6.38 -19.45 -9.77
N TRP A 388 -5.69 -20.49 -9.34
CA TRP A 388 -6.17 -21.44 -8.33
C TRP A 388 -6.39 -20.80 -6.95
N VAL A 389 -5.81 -19.64 -6.70
CA VAL A 389 -5.94 -18.94 -5.42
C VAL A 389 -7.26 -18.15 -5.32
N ILE A 390 -7.97 -17.93 -6.42
CA ILE A 390 -9.23 -17.17 -6.46
C ILE A 390 -10.23 -17.62 -5.39
N PRO A 391 -10.50 -18.93 -5.21
CA PRO A 391 -11.44 -19.38 -4.18
C PRO A 391 -10.95 -19.15 -2.74
N PHE A 392 -9.65 -18.93 -2.51
CA PHE A 392 -9.09 -18.63 -1.19
C PHE A 392 -9.06 -17.14 -0.87
N MET A 393 -9.14 -16.27 -1.89
CA MET A 393 -9.09 -14.82 -1.73
C MET A 393 -10.17 -14.25 -0.79
N PRO A 394 -11.44 -14.69 -0.80
CA PRO A 394 -12.44 -14.18 0.13
C PRO A 394 -12.07 -14.45 1.59
N ALA A 395 -11.56 -15.64 1.91
CA ALA A 395 -11.10 -15.99 3.25
C ALA A 395 -9.86 -15.16 3.65
N TYR A 396 -8.88 -15.02 2.75
CA TYR A 396 -7.70 -14.18 2.96
C TYR A 396 -8.08 -12.71 3.24
N ARG A 397 -8.94 -12.11 2.41
CA ARG A 397 -9.39 -10.72 2.59
C ARG A 397 -10.19 -10.53 3.87
N TYR A 398 -11.00 -11.52 4.27
CA TYR A 398 -11.71 -11.50 5.54
C TYR A 398 -10.73 -11.54 6.73
N PHE A 399 -9.67 -12.33 6.62
CA PHE A 399 -8.62 -12.39 7.64
C PHE A 399 -7.83 -11.05 7.72
N VAL A 400 -7.44 -10.50 6.58
CA VAL A 400 -6.78 -9.17 6.50
C VAL A 400 -7.69 -8.06 7.03
N PHE A 401 -9.01 -8.14 6.77
CA PHE A 401 -9.97 -7.18 7.33
C PHE A 401 -9.88 -7.11 8.85
N TRP A 402 -9.81 -8.24 9.56
CA TRP A 402 -9.66 -8.24 11.01
C TRP A 402 -8.34 -7.65 11.49
N MET A 403 -7.26 -7.85 10.75
CA MET A 403 -5.98 -7.21 11.03
C MET A 403 -6.07 -5.69 10.89
N ARG A 404 -6.71 -5.21 9.83
CA ARG A 404 -6.95 -3.79 9.61
C ARG A 404 -7.88 -3.21 10.69
N PHE A 405 -8.93 -3.92 11.08
CA PHE A 405 -9.81 -3.50 12.16
C PHE A 405 -9.06 -3.35 13.51
N ALA A 406 -8.13 -4.26 13.81
CA ALA A 406 -7.25 -4.09 14.95
C ALA A 406 -6.43 -2.80 14.86
N GLY A 407 -5.93 -2.43 13.66
CA GLY A 407 -5.26 -1.15 13.41
C GLY A 407 -6.13 0.07 13.73
N THR A 408 -7.42 0.01 13.41
CA THR A 408 -8.39 1.06 13.80
C THR A 408 -8.50 1.23 15.32
N LEU A 409 -8.50 0.11 16.05
CA LEU A 409 -8.56 0.15 17.52
C LEU A 409 -7.25 0.69 18.13
N THR A 410 -6.08 0.44 17.52
CA THR A 410 -4.80 0.94 18.03
C THR A 410 -4.72 2.47 18.01
N VAL A 411 -5.32 3.12 17.03
CA VAL A 411 -5.38 4.60 16.97
C VAL A 411 -6.08 5.20 18.20
N LEU A 412 -7.08 4.50 18.74
CA LEU A 412 -7.86 4.99 19.88
C LEU A 412 -7.13 4.83 21.23
N THR A 413 -6.11 3.99 21.30
CA THR A 413 -5.53 3.53 22.56
C THR A 413 -4.03 3.79 22.71
N GLU A 414 -3.32 4.08 21.61
CA GLU A 414 -1.88 4.32 21.63
C GLU A 414 -1.53 5.77 21.27
N ALA A 415 -0.50 6.30 21.95
CA ALA A 415 0.08 7.58 21.59
C ALA A 415 0.72 7.55 20.20
N HIS A 416 0.70 8.68 19.51
CA HIS A 416 1.35 8.85 18.21
C HIS A 416 2.88 8.63 18.36
N GLN A 417 3.36 7.48 17.95
CA GLN A 417 4.79 7.15 17.87
C GLN A 417 5.06 6.37 16.60
N TRP A 418 6.08 6.78 15.86
CA TRP A 418 6.52 6.08 14.65
C TRP A 418 6.98 4.64 14.92
N ARG A 419 7.49 4.35 16.13
CA ARG A 419 7.76 2.97 16.58
C ARG A 419 6.50 2.40 17.21
N THR A 420 5.80 1.58 16.46
CA THR A 420 4.83 0.66 17.05
C THR A 420 5.59 -0.38 17.86
N THR A 421 5.31 -0.49 19.15
CA THR A 421 5.60 -1.70 19.94
C THR A 421 5.14 -2.92 19.13
N ASP A 422 5.81 -4.07 19.29
CA ASP A 422 5.37 -5.32 18.66
C ASP A 422 3.83 -5.39 18.67
N PRO A 423 3.15 -5.40 17.50
CA PRO A 423 1.69 -5.28 17.44
C PRO A 423 0.95 -6.37 18.20
N VAL A 424 1.58 -7.54 18.40
CA VAL A 424 1.00 -8.63 19.20
C VAL A 424 1.01 -8.26 20.68
N THR A 425 2.08 -7.61 21.16
CA THR A 425 2.17 -7.10 22.54
C THR A 425 1.22 -5.92 22.74
N ALA A 426 1.12 -5.02 21.77
CA ALA A 426 0.18 -3.92 21.76
C ALA A 426 -1.27 -4.41 21.81
N SER A 427 -1.64 -5.37 20.96
CA SER A 427 -2.98 -5.96 20.95
C SER A 427 -3.32 -6.72 22.23
N ARG A 428 -2.35 -7.41 22.84
CA ARG A 428 -2.54 -8.05 24.15
C ARG A 428 -2.79 -7.01 25.24
N ARG A 429 -2.03 -5.93 25.25
CA ARG A 429 -2.20 -4.82 26.19
C ARG A 429 -3.56 -4.16 26.03
N GLN A 430 -4.01 -3.95 24.80
CA GLN A 430 -5.34 -3.42 24.50
C GLN A 430 -6.45 -4.35 24.98
N PHE A 431 -6.33 -5.63 24.71
CA PHE A 431 -7.31 -6.63 25.16
C PHE A 431 -7.39 -6.61 26.69
N GLN A 432 -6.27 -6.51 27.39
CA GLN A 432 -6.22 -6.38 28.84
C GLN A 432 -6.88 -5.08 29.34
N LEU A 433 -6.70 -3.95 28.65
CA LEU A 433 -7.35 -2.68 28.98
C LEU A 433 -8.87 -2.70 28.73
N ILE A 434 -9.30 -3.37 27.67
CA ILE A 434 -10.74 -3.48 27.32
C ILE A 434 -11.44 -4.48 28.27
N VAL A 435 -10.82 -5.62 28.55
CA VAL A 435 -11.42 -6.70 29.37
C VAL A 435 -11.16 -6.51 30.86
N GLY A 436 -10.03 -5.91 31.24
CA GLY A 436 -9.58 -5.76 32.64
C GLY A 436 -10.17 -4.57 33.39
N GLY A 437 -10.96 -3.70 32.75
CA GLY A 437 -11.58 -2.53 33.38
C GLY A 437 -10.60 -1.71 34.23
N ARG A 438 -10.48 -0.41 34.02
CA ARG A 438 -9.67 0.58 34.75
C ARG A 438 -9.23 0.17 36.17
N GLY A 439 -8.19 -0.62 36.26
CA GLY A 439 -7.51 -0.93 37.51
C GLY A 439 -6.03 -0.71 37.30
N ASP A 440 -5.50 0.42 37.84
CA ASP A 440 -4.13 0.88 37.98
C ASP A 440 -3.71 2.11 37.20
N GLU A 441 -4.38 3.23 37.40
CA GLU A 441 -3.81 4.57 37.14
C GLU A 441 -2.82 5.01 38.26
N GLY A 442 -2.52 4.12 39.23
CA GLY A 442 -1.73 4.46 40.43
C GLY A 442 -0.22 4.19 40.39
N ALA A 443 0.27 3.44 39.41
CA ALA A 443 1.66 2.94 39.46
C ALA A 443 2.66 3.59 38.48
N GLN A 444 2.29 4.61 37.73
CA GLN A 444 3.20 5.25 36.75
C GLN A 444 3.58 6.72 37.10
N LYS A 445 3.39 7.15 38.34
CA LYS A 445 3.91 8.44 38.85
C LYS A 445 5.13 8.34 39.75
N ALA A 446 5.75 7.18 39.86
CA ALA A 446 6.96 6.97 40.67
C ALA A 446 7.92 6.02 39.91
N ALA A 447 8.58 6.46 38.86
CA ALA A 447 9.88 5.98 38.35
C ALA A 447 10.39 6.96 37.26
#